data_147e0bfa4ad60b6851e9ac7f3e56eb46
#
_entry.id   147e0bfa4ad60b6851e9ac7f3e56eb46
#
_cell.length_a   1.000
_cell.length_b   1.000
_cell.length_c   1.000
_cell.angle_alpha   90.00
_cell.angle_beta   90.00
_cell.angle_gamma   90.00
#
_symmetry.space_group_name_H-M   'P 1'
#
loop_
_entity.id
_entity.type
_entity.pdbx_description
1 polymer ?
#
loop_
_entity_poly.entity_id
_entity_poly.type
_entity_poly.pdbx_seq_one_letter_code
_entity_poly.pdbx_strand_id
1 'polypeptide(L)'
;MKRYIALLLALTLLLSGCTAAQQTEKTETSTQTEITEETEETRETVETPEDDNSFGLSYLPEYGLNPYTCTATVNRALFSLLYESLFSISTQFRAEPVLCESYRMIDEGRTYVFTLVEGATFSDGTPLTAEDVEASIQAARSSSYYKFRLSRISYYTTQEDGTLLIQVSTPYENLPLILDIPVVKKESVSEAYPVGTGPYKLQGDRLVRNGHWKQTQEPVLDRDTIELSACGSTGELRDNFEFGSTDLVYCDPNNAASVGYRCDYEVWEVPTTVMHYLGFNLYSGYFANNTLRSAVTYLLDREEIVTEFYGGFALGSSLPCSPYSDLYDAQLAESYDYAPTQFRAALQESGILTSPEYEYHQGIFLVCSDDMVRVETARYIARLLNDAGLNIVVSALDHDTYLKELNDGDFDLYYGETRLTPNFDLSEFFRSDGNLQYGSIKSTSLAELCTAALENTGSFVELCAQVAQEAPICPVVFKSYAVYVTRGKITSLTPTVDNVFHDSASARSLADADKTYENADPTMD
;
A
#
# COMPACT_ATOMS: atom_id res chain seq x y z
N MET A 1 3.32 39.30 46.74
CA MET A 1 2.13 40.08 47.14
C MET A 1 0.98 39.71 46.25
N LYS A 2 -0.01 39.05 46.86
CA LYS A 2 -1.47 39.26 46.77
C LYS A 2 -2.05 39.12 45.34
N ARG A 3 -3.06 38.33 45.00
CA ARG A 3 -4.17 37.56 45.72
C ARG A 3 -4.83 36.74 44.63
N TYR A 4 -5.04 35.43 44.79
CA TYR A 4 -6.27 34.72 45.11
C TYR A 4 -7.57 35.38 44.62
N ILE A 5 -8.37 34.65 43.84
CA ILE A 5 -9.75 34.33 44.14
C ILE A 5 -10.16 33.12 43.28
N ALA A 6 -10.52 32.06 44.00
CA ALA A 6 -11.29 30.89 43.53
C ALA A 6 -12.77 31.25 43.56
N LEU A 7 -13.58 30.66 42.70
CA LEU A 7 -14.99 30.43 42.95
C LEU A 7 -15.44 29.05 42.48
N LEU A 8 -15.67 28.21 43.46
CA LEU A 8 -16.49 27.01 43.47
C LEU A 8 -17.98 27.39 43.53
N LEU A 9 -18.82 26.42 43.30
CA LEU A 9 -20.28 26.24 43.53
C LEU A 9 -21.07 26.16 42.20
N ALA A 10 -22.03 25.25 42.05
CA ALA A 10 -22.65 24.29 42.96
C ALA A 10 -23.32 23.16 42.17
N LEU A 11 -23.25 22.01 42.79
CA LEU A 11 -24.05 20.81 42.58
C LEU A 11 -25.44 21.04 43.15
N THR A 12 -26.54 20.78 42.41
CA THR A 12 -27.83 20.48 43.02
C THR A 12 -28.55 19.35 42.27
N LEU A 13 -28.59 18.23 42.93
CA LEU A 13 -29.58 17.15 42.79
C LEU A 13 -30.96 17.64 43.14
N LEU A 14 -31.98 17.23 42.39
CA LEU A 14 -33.32 17.00 42.91
C LEU A 14 -33.92 15.75 42.27
N LEU A 15 -34.04 14.75 43.10
CA LEU A 15 -34.90 13.56 43.01
C LEU A 15 -36.33 13.93 43.42
N SER A 16 -37.29 13.18 42.92
CA SER A 16 -38.66 12.91 43.37
C SER A 16 -39.67 13.08 42.22
N GLY A 17 -40.58 12.19 41.96
CA GLY A 17 -41.06 11.00 42.64
C GLY A 17 -42.14 10.31 41.80
N CYS A 18 -42.28 9.03 42.03
CA CYS A 18 -43.36 8.17 41.54
C CYS A 18 -44.74 8.62 41.99
N THR A 19 -45.76 8.43 41.13
CA THR A 19 -47.07 7.91 41.61
C THR A 19 -47.75 7.12 40.47
N ALA A 20 -48.13 5.90 40.80
CA ALA A 20 -49.03 5.03 40.06
C ALA A 20 -50.49 5.27 40.51
N ALA A 21 -51.41 5.06 39.62
CA ALA A 21 -52.81 4.63 39.85
C ALA A 21 -53.58 4.81 38.52
N GLN A 22 -54.42 4.02 38.05
CA GLN A 22 -55.16 2.82 38.32
C GLN A 22 -56.18 2.67 37.17
N GLN A 23 -56.48 1.43 36.86
CA GLN A 23 -57.43 0.92 35.88
C GLN A 23 -58.84 1.49 36.12
N THR A 24 -59.61 1.64 35.03
CA THR A 24 -61.05 1.29 35.04
C THR A 24 -61.48 0.73 33.68
N GLU A 25 -61.86 -0.52 33.71
CA GLU A 25 -62.72 -1.17 32.71
C GLU A 25 -64.07 -0.48 32.63
N LYS A 26 -64.64 -0.44 31.43
CA LYS A 26 -66.10 -0.68 31.26
C LYS A 26 -66.39 -1.18 29.83
N THR A 27 -67.11 -2.26 29.86
CA THR A 27 -67.72 -3.13 28.88
C THR A 27 -68.93 -2.53 28.16
N GLU A 28 -69.29 -3.15 27.04
CA GLU A 28 -70.58 -3.22 26.34
C GLU A 28 -70.89 -2.13 25.29
N THR A 29 -71.40 -2.36 24.08
CA THR A 29 -72.28 -3.43 23.59
C THR A 29 -72.28 -3.36 22.04
N SER A 30 -72.41 -4.53 21.39
CA SER A 30 -72.59 -4.79 19.99
C SER A 30 -73.67 -4.02 19.26
N THR A 31 -73.46 -3.68 17.97
CA THR A 31 -74.51 -3.78 16.96
C THR A 31 -73.86 -4.04 15.58
N GLN A 32 -74.18 -5.16 14.96
CA GLN A 32 -73.90 -5.53 13.59
C GLN A 32 -74.68 -4.62 12.64
N THR A 33 -74.01 -4.19 11.58
CA THR A 33 -74.66 -3.88 10.31
C THR A 33 -73.67 -4.24 9.20
N GLU A 34 -74.00 -5.28 8.43
CA GLU A 34 -73.37 -5.63 7.16
C GLU A 34 -73.58 -4.49 6.15
N ILE A 35 -72.48 -4.03 5.54
CA ILE A 35 -72.51 -3.48 4.19
C ILE A 35 -71.25 -3.97 3.50
N THR A 36 -71.47 -4.81 2.51
CA THR A 36 -70.53 -5.25 1.49
C THR A 36 -70.14 -4.06 0.63
N GLU A 37 -68.86 -3.68 0.62
CA GLU A 37 -68.24 -2.96 -0.50
C GLU A 37 -66.87 -3.57 -0.75
N GLU A 38 -66.70 -4.03 -1.98
CA GLU A 38 -65.44 -4.47 -2.53
C GLU A 38 -64.43 -3.31 -2.50
N THR A 39 -63.39 -3.48 -1.69
CA THR A 39 -62.19 -2.64 -1.78
C THR A 39 -61.13 -3.46 -2.51
N GLU A 40 -60.82 -3.09 -3.74
CA GLU A 40 -59.62 -3.51 -4.45
C GLU A 40 -58.42 -3.28 -3.52
N GLU A 41 -57.80 -4.36 -3.03
CA GLU A 41 -56.46 -4.33 -2.47
C GLU A 41 -55.53 -3.89 -3.58
N THR A 42 -55.14 -2.61 -3.54
CA THR A 42 -53.95 -2.15 -4.22
C THR A 42 -52.79 -2.89 -3.56
N ARG A 43 -52.34 -4.01 -4.19
CA ARG A 43 -51.03 -4.56 -3.91
C ARG A 43 -50.05 -3.43 -4.22
N GLU A 44 -49.47 -2.82 -3.19
CA GLU A 44 -48.18 -2.18 -3.33
C GLU A 44 -47.23 -3.24 -3.86
N THR A 45 -46.94 -3.13 -5.15
CA THR A 45 -45.77 -3.77 -5.71
C THR A 45 -44.62 -3.20 -4.92
N VAL A 46 -44.05 -4.03 -4.04
CA VAL A 46 -42.68 -3.83 -3.54
C VAL A 46 -41.86 -3.78 -4.82
N GLU A 47 -41.47 -2.58 -5.22
CA GLU A 47 -40.45 -2.40 -6.27
C GLU A 47 -39.25 -3.21 -5.77
N THR A 48 -38.99 -4.32 -6.45
CA THR A 48 -37.68 -4.96 -6.38
C THR A 48 -36.69 -3.85 -6.66
N PRO A 49 -35.65 -3.64 -5.83
CA PRO A 49 -34.62 -2.65 -6.12
C PRO A 49 -34.21 -2.87 -7.57
N GLU A 50 -34.34 -1.84 -8.42
CA GLU A 50 -33.73 -1.85 -9.74
C GLU A 50 -32.28 -2.27 -9.52
N ASP A 51 -31.85 -3.26 -10.28
CA ASP A 51 -30.49 -3.77 -10.26
C ASP A 51 -29.55 -2.58 -10.58
N ASP A 52 -29.09 -1.88 -9.52
CA ASP A 52 -28.28 -0.68 -9.64
C ASP A 52 -26.89 -1.09 -10.15
N ASN A 53 -26.81 -1.23 -11.47
CA ASN A 53 -25.58 -1.57 -12.18
C ASN A 53 -24.61 -0.37 -12.25
N SER A 54 -24.88 0.73 -11.57
CA SER A 54 -24.00 1.88 -11.49
C SER A 54 -22.76 1.54 -10.67
N PHE A 55 -21.62 2.10 -11.07
CA PHE A 55 -20.37 2.05 -10.34
C PHE A 55 -19.68 3.40 -10.41
N GLY A 56 -19.43 3.99 -9.26
CA GLY A 56 -18.85 5.30 -9.12
C GLY A 56 -17.44 5.26 -8.54
N LEU A 57 -16.55 6.11 -9.07
CA LEU A 57 -15.22 6.37 -8.52
C LEU A 57 -15.05 7.87 -8.29
N SER A 58 -14.24 8.23 -7.33
CA SER A 58 -13.87 9.62 -7.06
C SER A 58 -12.40 9.87 -7.35
N TYR A 59 -12.07 11.11 -7.73
CA TYR A 59 -10.69 11.54 -7.93
C TYR A 59 -10.50 13.02 -7.58
N LEU A 60 -9.25 13.43 -7.41
CA LEU A 60 -8.84 14.82 -7.16
C LEU A 60 -8.30 15.44 -8.46
N PRO A 61 -9.08 16.26 -9.19
CA PRO A 61 -8.70 16.81 -10.50
C PRO A 61 -7.44 17.67 -10.49
N GLU A 62 -7.13 18.32 -9.37
CA GLU A 62 -5.94 19.17 -9.23
C GLU A 62 -4.63 18.41 -9.45
N TYR A 63 -4.62 17.08 -9.19
CA TYR A 63 -3.44 16.23 -9.39
C TYR A 63 -3.41 15.56 -10.76
N GLY A 64 -4.45 15.70 -11.59
CA GLY A 64 -4.59 15.05 -12.90
C GLY A 64 -4.58 13.52 -12.81
N LEU A 65 -4.50 12.87 -13.97
CA LEU A 65 -4.37 11.41 -14.09
C LEU A 65 -3.10 11.00 -14.85
N ASN A 66 -2.13 11.90 -14.98
CA ASN A 66 -0.83 11.54 -15.56
C ASN A 66 -0.02 10.70 -14.58
N PRO A 67 0.34 9.45 -14.93
CA PRO A 67 0.96 8.52 -13.99
C PRO A 67 2.35 8.96 -13.49
N TYR A 68 3.01 9.87 -14.20
CA TYR A 68 4.36 10.33 -13.87
C TYR A 68 4.38 11.56 -12.98
N THR A 69 3.32 12.36 -12.97
CA THR A 69 3.23 13.62 -12.21
C THR A 69 2.21 13.58 -11.08
N CYS A 70 1.22 12.68 -11.14
CA CYS A 70 0.19 12.55 -10.12
C CYS A 70 0.76 12.02 -8.81
N THR A 71 0.55 12.74 -7.72
CA THR A 71 0.97 12.37 -6.35
C THR A 71 -0.18 11.90 -5.46
N ALA A 72 -1.43 12.02 -5.92
CA ALA A 72 -2.60 11.60 -5.16
C ALA A 72 -2.82 10.08 -5.25
N THR A 73 -2.74 9.37 -4.12
CA THR A 73 -2.95 7.91 -4.05
C THR A 73 -4.33 7.51 -4.58
N VAL A 74 -5.38 8.27 -4.26
CA VAL A 74 -6.75 7.98 -4.74
C VAL A 74 -6.85 7.99 -6.27
N ASN A 75 -6.16 8.91 -6.94
CA ASN A 75 -6.16 8.97 -8.41
C ASN A 75 -5.44 7.78 -9.04
N ARG A 76 -4.47 7.19 -8.33
CA ARG A 76 -3.73 6.02 -8.81
C ARG A 76 -4.62 4.78 -8.95
N ALA A 77 -5.73 4.70 -8.20
CA ALA A 77 -6.72 3.65 -8.36
C ALA A 77 -7.31 3.59 -9.80
N LEU A 78 -7.30 4.73 -10.52
CA LEU A 78 -7.81 4.83 -11.89
C LEU A 78 -6.78 4.40 -12.95
N PHE A 79 -5.50 4.25 -12.57
CA PHE A 79 -4.43 4.04 -13.55
C PHE A 79 -4.55 2.70 -14.27
N SER A 80 -4.87 1.62 -13.56
CA SER A 80 -5.08 0.31 -14.19
C SER A 80 -6.31 0.24 -15.10
N LEU A 81 -7.25 1.17 -14.95
CA LEU A 81 -8.38 1.32 -15.88
C LEU A 81 -8.01 2.07 -17.15
N LEU A 82 -7.03 2.98 -17.08
CA LEU A 82 -6.65 3.89 -18.17
C LEU A 82 -5.39 3.45 -18.92
N TYR A 83 -4.47 2.82 -18.22
CA TYR A 83 -3.11 2.51 -18.69
C TYR A 83 -2.74 1.07 -18.42
N GLU A 84 -2.00 0.48 -19.34
CA GLU A 84 -1.28 -0.78 -19.12
C GLU A 84 0.23 -0.52 -19.11
N SER A 85 0.99 -1.47 -18.59
CA SER A 85 2.45 -1.46 -18.52
C SER A 85 3.04 -2.64 -19.30
N LEU A 86 4.36 -2.71 -19.45
CA LEU A 86 4.99 -3.90 -20.03
C LEU A 86 4.71 -5.14 -19.18
N PHE A 87 4.75 -4.98 -17.85
CA PHE A 87 4.47 -6.01 -16.86
C PHE A 87 3.58 -5.44 -15.77
N SER A 88 2.68 -6.25 -15.22
CA SER A 88 2.02 -6.03 -13.93
C SER A 88 2.77 -6.77 -12.84
N ILE A 89 2.56 -6.36 -11.58
CA ILE A 89 3.15 -7.03 -10.42
C ILE A 89 2.06 -7.73 -9.64
N SER A 90 2.19 -9.05 -9.46
CA SER A 90 1.23 -9.84 -8.69
C SER A 90 1.34 -9.56 -7.17
N THR A 91 0.40 -10.11 -6.40
CA THR A 91 0.43 -10.03 -4.92
C THR A 91 1.64 -10.74 -4.30
N GLN A 92 2.30 -11.67 -5.04
CA GLN A 92 3.54 -12.33 -4.65
C GLN A 92 4.79 -11.60 -5.16
N PHE A 93 4.64 -10.40 -5.70
CA PHE A 93 5.72 -9.60 -6.29
C PHE A 93 6.42 -10.28 -7.46
N ARG A 94 5.64 -10.97 -8.33
CA ARG A 94 6.09 -11.53 -9.61
C ARG A 94 5.74 -10.60 -10.75
N ALA A 95 6.61 -10.52 -11.76
CA ALA A 95 6.31 -9.80 -12.99
C ALA A 95 5.46 -10.67 -13.92
N GLU A 96 4.29 -10.18 -14.28
CA GLU A 96 3.35 -10.80 -15.20
C GLU A 96 3.27 -9.98 -16.49
N PRO A 97 3.52 -10.57 -17.68
CA PRO A 97 3.54 -9.82 -18.93
C PRO A 97 2.14 -9.30 -19.30
N VAL A 98 2.06 -8.02 -19.72
CA VAL A 98 0.84 -7.35 -20.18
C VAL A 98 1.02 -6.84 -21.61
N LEU A 99 1.79 -5.76 -21.82
CA LEU A 99 2.13 -5.24 -23.16
C LEU A 99 3.40 -5.87 -23.74
N CYS A 100 4.10 -6.71 -22.97
CA CYS A 100 5.24 -7.49 -23.40
C CYS A 100 4.77 -8.87 -23.87
N GLU A 101 4.97 -9.21 -25.14
CA GLU A 101 4.73 -10.55 -25.67
C GLU A 101 5.85 -11.53 -25.28
N SER A 102 7.10 -11.06 -25.41
CA SER A 102 8.28 -11.85 -25.06
C SER A 102 9.48 -10.94 -24.82
N TYR A 103 10.46 -11.46 -24.11
CA TYR A 103 11.76 -10.79 -23.99
C TYR A 103 12.90 -11.80 -23.97
N ARG A 104 14.09 -11.32 -24.31
CA ARG A 104 15.33 -12.08 -24.22
C ARG A 104 16.40 -11.27 -23.52
N MET A 105 17.15 -11.94 -22.68
CA MET A 105 18.30 -11.37 -21.98
C MET A 105 19.59 -11.77 -22.73
N ILE A 106 20.47 -10.81 -22.92
CA ILE A 106 21.78 -11.00 -23.56
C ILE A 106 22.85 -10.29 -22.72
N ASP A 107 24.11 -10.43 -23.08
CA ASP A 107 25.25 -9.81 -22.38
C ASP A 107 25.29 -10.12 -20.89
N GLU A 108 25.07 -11.39 -20.53
CA GLU A 108 25.09 -11.84 -19.14
C GLU A 108 24.12 -11.05 -18.22
N GLY A 109 22.94 -10.70 -18.74
CA GLY A 109 21.92 -9.98 -17.96
C GLY A 109 22.06 -8.45 -17.97
N ARG A 110 22.88 -7.88 -18.85
CA ARG A 110 23.05 -6.42 -18.98
C ARG A 110 22.17 -5.79 -20.04
N THR A 111 21.68 -6.58 -20.99
CA THR A 111 20.87 -6.10 -22.10
C THR A 111 19.62 -6.96 -22.25
N TYR A 112 18.50 -6.30 -22.37
CA TYR A 112 17.19 -6.90 -22.60
C TYR A 112 16.62 -6.40 -23.91
N VAL A 113 15.98 -7.29 -24.68
CA VAL A 113 15.24 -6.93 -25.89
C VAL A 113 13.81 -7.41 -25.71
N PHE A 114 12.85 -6.48 -25.70
CA PHE A 114 11.44 -6.73 -25.49
C PHE A 114 10.69 -6.64 -26.82
N THR A 115 9.79 -7.59 -27.05
CA THR A 115 8.83 -7.60 -28.15
C THR A 115 7.45 -7.23 -27.57
N LEU A 116 6.77 -6.26 -28.17
CA LEU A 116 5.45 -5.85 -27.75
C LEU A 116 4.36 -6.76 -28.31
N VAL A 117 3.23 -6.84 -27.59
CA VAL A 117 2.06 -7.59 -28.03
C VAL A 117 1.57 -7.05 -29.37
N GLU A 118 1.46 -7.92 -30.38
CA GLU A 118 1.03 -7.56 -31.74
C GLU A 118 -0.40 -7.02 -31.74
N GLY A 119 -0.61 -5.88 -32.39
CA GLY A 119 -1.91 -5.24 -32.55
C GLY A 119 -2.45 -4.57 -31.29
N ALA A 120 -1.63 -4.33 -30.26
CA ALA A 120 -1.99 -3.45 -29.14
C ALA A 120 -2.19 -2.01 -29.66
N THR A 121 -3.23 -1.33 -29.15
CA THR A 121 -3.60 0.03 -29.58
C THR A 121 -3.93 0.91 -28.37
N PHE A 122 -3.75 2.19 -28.55
CA PHE A 122 -4.25 3.21 -27.63
C PHE A 122 -5.78 3.36 -27.72
N SER A 123 -6.37 4.00 -26.73
CA SER A 123 -7.82 4.24 -26.65
C SER A 123 -8.37 5.17 -27.73
N ASP A 124 -7.51 5.83 -28.49
CA ASP A 124 -7.85 6.61 -29.69
C ASP A 124 -7.76 5.79 -31.01
N GLY A 125 -7.39 4.51 -30.92
CA GLY A 125 -7.25 3.57 -32.03
C GLY A 125 -5.90 3.61 -32.74
N THR A 126 -4.94 4.43 -32.30
CA THR A 126 -3.58 4.42 -32.85
C THR A 126 -2.77 3.23 -32.34
N PRO A 127 -1.89 2.62 -33.16
CA PRO A 127 -1.07 1.50 -32.73
C PRO A 127 -0.09 1.89 -31.61
N LEU A 128 0.11 0.99 -30.65
CA LEU A 128 1.20 1.06 -29.68
C LEU A 128 2.52 0.72 -30.38
N THR A 129 3.57 1.49 -30.10
CA THR A 129 4.92 1.27 -30.61
C THR A 129 5.96 1.27 -29.50
N ALA A 130 7.16 0.73 -29.75
CA ALA A 130 8.27 0.78 -28.81
C ALA A 130 8.73 2.22 -28.49
N GLU A 131 8.49 3.18 -29.39
CA GLU A 131 8.77 4.60 -29.17
C GLU A 131 7.88 5.21 -28.07
N ASP A 132 6.64 4.72 -27.92
CA ASP A 132 5.74 5.15 -26.82
C ASP A 132 6.25 4.65 -25.48
N VAL A 133 6.74 3.40 -25.44
CA VAL A 133 7.38 2.84 -24.24
C VAL A 133 8.65 3.59 -23.90
N GLU A 134 9.48 3.92 -24.89
CA GLU A 134 10.71 4.73 -24.72
C GLU A 134 10.38 6.11 -24.12
N ALA A 135 9.36 6.80 -24.64
CA ALA A 135 8.92 8.09 -24.13
C ALA A 135 8.37 7.98 -22.69
N SER A 136 7.65 6.89 -22.40
CA SER A 136 7.10 6.58 -21.07
C SER A 136 8.21 6.33 -20.03
N ILE A 137 9.24 5.56 -20.38
CA ILE A 137 10.43 5.35 -19.54
C ILE A 137 11.14 6.68 -19.28
N GLN A 138 11.30 7.53 -20.30
CA GLN A 138 11.93 8.84 -20.15
C GLN A 138 11.16 9.74 -19.18
N ALA A 139 9.84 9.79 -19.27
CA ALA A 139 8.99 10.55 -18.35
C ALA A 139 9.06 9.99 -16.93
N ALA A 140 8.99 8.67 -16.78
CA ALA A 140 9.06 7.98 -15.49
C ALA A 140 10.39 8.22 -14.77
N ARG A 141 11.52 8.31 -15.48
CA ARG A 141 12.83 8.66 -14.88
C ARG A 141 12.87 10.05 -14.24
N SER A 142 11.95 10.95 -14.60
CA SER A 142 11.79 12.28 -14.01
C SER A 142 10.75 12.31 -12.90
N SER A 143 9.95 11.25 -12.75
CA SER A 143 8.91 11.12 -11.75
C SER A 143 9.48 10.90 -10.36
N SER A 144 8.92 11.56 -9.34
CA SER A 144 9.26 11.30 -7.94
C SER A 144 8.94 9.87 -7.51
N TYR A 145 7.96 9.23 -8.16
CA TYR A 145 7.50 7.87 -7.85
C TYR A 145 8.39 6.78 -8.48
N TYR A 146 8.85 6.97 -9.75
CA TYR A 146 9.54 5.92 -10.50
C TYR A 146 11.06 6.10 -10.62
N LYS A 147 11.60 7.30 -10.41
CA LYS A 147 13.00 7.63 -10.72
C LYS A 147 14.02 6.69 -10.07
N PHE A 148 13.80 6.28 -8.83
CA PHE A 148 14.73 5.42 -8.11
C PHE A 148 14.76 4.01 -8.65
N ARG A 149 13.59 3.39 -8.96
CA ARG A 149 13.51 2.05 -9.53
C ARG A 149 14.17 1.97 -10.92
N LEU A 150 14.18 3.08 -11.68
CA LEU A 150 14.77 3.16 -13.01
C LEU A 150 16.23 3.63 -13.03
N SER A 151 16.84 3.89 -11.88
CA SER A 151 18.19 4.44 -11.78
C SER A 151 19.27 3.54 -12.39
N ARG A 152 19.02 2.23 -12.44
CA ARG A 152 19.95 1.25 -13.02
C ARG A 152 19.85 1.12 -14.53
N ILE A 153 18.81 1.63 -15.18
CA ILE A 153 18.70 1.67 -16.64
C ILE A 153 19.67 2.70 -17.15
N SER A 154 20.72 2.25 -17.84
CA SER A 154 21.78 3.10 -18.39
C SER A 154 21.48 3.59 -19.81
N TYR A 155 20.78 2.77 -20.61
CA TYR A 155 20.43 3.08 -21.99
C TYR A 155 19.14 2.35 -22.39
N TYR A 156 18.35 2.95 -23.27
CA TYR A 156 17.15 2.33 -23.87
C TYR A 156 16.89 2.97 -25.22
N THR A 157 16.38 2.19 -26.17
CA THR A 157 16.05 2.67 -27.52
C THR A 157 15.15 1.70 -28.26
N THR A 158 14.32 2.23 -29.13
CA THR A 158 13.59 1.46 -30.14
C THR A 158 14.54 1.02 -31.24
N GLN A 159 14.48 -0.26 -31.64
CA GLN A 159 15.27 -0.84 -32.71
C GLN A 159 14.53 -0.75 -34.06
N GLU A 160 15.25 -0.93 -35.17
CA GLU A 160 14.67 -0.89 -36.53
C GLU A 160 13.59 -1.96 -36.79
N ASP A 161 13.65 -3.07 -36.05
CA ASP A 161 12.67 -4.16 -36.13
C ASP A 161 11.44 -3.93 -35.22
N GLY A 162 11.35 -2.77 -34.56
CA GLY A 162 10.23 -2.40 -33.68
C GLY A 162 10.33 -2.96 -32.26
N THR A 163 11.44 -3.63 -31.90
CA THR A 163 11.67 -4.08 -30.53
C THR A 163 12.22 -2.94 -29.65
N LEU A 164 12.06 -3.05 -28.34
CA LEU A 164 12.65 -2.15 -27.35
C LEU A 164 13.90 -2.79 -26.74
N LEU A 165 15.03 -2.12 -26.86
CA LEU A 165 16.26 -2.50 -26.17
C LEU A 165 16.42 -1.69 -24.90
N ILE A 166 16.71 -2.37 -23.78
CA ILE A 166 17.05 -1.74 -22.49
C ILE A 166 18.39 -2.30 -22.01
N GLN A 167 19.31 -1.41 -21.61
CA GLN A 167 20.58 -1.78 -20.97
C GLN A 167 20.60 -1.30 -19.52
N VAL A 168 21.16 -2.12 -18.66
CA VAL A 168 21.36 -1.83 -17.24
C VAL A 168 22.84 -1.68 -16.90
N SER A 169 23.17 -0.90 -15.91
CA SER A 169 24.56 -0.62 -15.49
C SER A 169 25.28 -1.83 -14.90
N THR A 170 24.54 -2.74 -14.29
CA THR A 170 25.00 -4.02 -13.72
C THR A 170 24.02 -5.10 -14.15
N PRO A 171 24.42 -6.39 -14.24
CA PRO A 171 23.46 -7.46 -14.50
C PRO A 171 22.26 -7.37 -13.56
N TYR A 172 21.05 -7.62 -14.07
CA TYR A 172 19.82 -7.44 -13.32
C TYR A 172 18.79 -8.48 -13.75
N GLU A 173 18.77 -9.66 -13.09
CA GLU A 173 17.93 -10.80 -13.49
C GLU A 173 16.44 -10.43 -13.52
N ASN A 174 15.97 -9.65 -12.56
CA ASN A 174 14.57 -9.31 -12.40
C ASN A 174 14.21 -7.91 -12.95
N LEU A 175 14.83 -7.48 -14.05
CA LEU A 175 14.46 -6.22 -14.71
C LEU A 175 12.94 -6.08 -14.99
N PRO A 176 12.20 -7.13 -15.38
CA PRO A 176 10.74 -7.04 -15.55
C PRO A 176 9.98 -6.51 -14.34
N LEU A 177 10.44 -6.77 -13.12
CA LEU A 177 9.79 -6.29 -11.87
C LEU A 177 9.81 -4.76 -11.70
N ILE A 178 10.63 -4.04 -12.45
CA ILE A 178 10.68 -2.58 -12.39
C ILE A 178 10.06 -1.91 -13.61
N LEU A 179 9.47 -2.70 -14.53
CA LEU A 179 8.84 -2.23 -15.78
C LEU A 179 7.30 -2.27 -15.70
N ASP A 180 6.74 -2.20 -14.50
CA ASP A 180 5.34 -1.96 -14.17
C ASP A 180 4.93 -0.48 -14.33
N ILE A 181 5.59 0.22 -15.24
CA ILE A 181 5.41 1.63 -15.51
C ILE A 181 4.27 1.79 -16.52
N PRO A 182 3.21 2.55 -16.22
CA PRO A 182 2.15 2.82 -17.18
C PRO A 182 2.71 3.37 -18.50
N VAL A 183 2.28 2.79 -19.62
CA VAL A 183 2.65 3.26 -20.96
C VAL A 183 1.57 4.21 -21.47
N VAL A 184 1.99 5.38 -21.94
CA VAL A 184 1.12 6.39 -22.54
C VAL A 184 1.62 6.77 -23.92
N LYS A 185 0.71 7.25 -24.75
CA LYS A 185 1.04 7.73 -26.10
C LYS A 185 2.03 8.89 -26.03
N LYS A 186 3.14 8.79 -26.78
CA LYS A 186 4.27 9.74 -26.69
C LYS A 186 3.88 11.19 -26.94
N GLU A 187 2.91 11.44 -27.82
CA GLU A 187 2.42 12.80 -28.11
C GLU A 187 1.64 13.41 -26.93
N SER A 188 1.08 12.59 -26.03
CA SER A 188 0.30 13.03 -24.88
C SER A 188 1.04 12.89 -23.53
N VAL A 189 2.30 12.45 -23.51
CA VAL A 189 3.07 12.13 -22.30
C VAL A 189 3.13 13.26 -21.26
N SER A 190 3.04 14.51 -21.71
CA SER A 190 3.07 15.71 -20.85
C SER A 190 1.67 16.24 -20.48
N GLU A 191 0.60 15.65 -21.00
CA GLU A 191 -0.76 16.08 -20.71
C GLU A 191 -1.20 15.67 -19.30
N ALA A 192 -2.14 16.41 -18.70
CA ALA A 192 -2.71 16.04 -17.39
C ALA A 192 -3.53 14.73 -17.46
N TYR A 193 -4.03 14.40 -18.65
CA TYR A 193 -4.86 13.23 -18.95
C TYR A 193 -4.33 12.55 -20.22
N PRO A 194 -3.19 11.85 -20.17
CA PRO A 194 -2.59 11.25 -21.36
C PRO A 194 -3.43 10.09 -21.90
N VAL A 195 -3.23 9.78 -23.18
CA VAL A 195 -3.89 8.67 -23.86
C VAL A 195 -3.19 7.36 -23.48
N GLY A 196 -3.94 6.39 -22.95
CA GLY A 196 -3.45 5.08 -22.56
C GLY A 196 -4.03 3.94 -23.38
N THR A 197 -3.58 2.72 -23.09
CA THR A 197 -4.00 1.46 -23.73
C THR A 197 -5.06 0.72 -22.93
N GLY A 198 -5.39 1.18 -21.72
CA GLY A 198 -6.21 0.45 -20.75
C GLY A 198 -7.65 0.13 -21.21
N PRO A 199 -8.36 -0.71 -20.41
CA PRO A 199 -9.71 -1.17 -20.73
C PRO A 199 -10.77 -0.06 -20.79
N TYR A 200 -10.48 1.10 -20.23
CA TYR A 200 -11.36 2.27 -20.24
C TYR A 200 -10.62 3.50 -20.75
N LYS A 201 -11.40 4.51 -21.17
CA LYS A 201 -10.92 5.85 -21.52
C LYS A 201 -11.77 6.92 -20.86
N LEU A 202 -11.16 8.05 -20.54
CA LEU A 202 -11.87 9.21 -20.00
C LEU A 202 -12.72 9.88 -21.08
N GLN A 203 -14.01 10.11 -20.78
CA GLN A 203 -14.93 10.85 -21.64
C GLN A 203 -15.83 11.77 -20.80
N GLY A 204 -15.43 13.02 -20.68
CA GLY A 204 -16.12 13.99 -19.81
C GLY A 204 -15.90 13.62 -18.33
N ASP A 205 -17.00 13.36 -17.64
CA ASP A 205 -17.08 13.03 -16.21
C ASP A 205 -17.23 11.53 -15.94
N ARG A 206 -16.85 10.67 -16.90
CA ARG A 206 -16.95 9.22 -16.77
C ARG A 206 -15.83 8.50 -17.49
N LEU A 207 -15.60 7.26 -17.09
CA LEU A 207 -14.81 6.30 -17.85
C LEU A 207 -15.77 5.47 -18.71
N VAL A 208 -15.47 5.35 -20.00
CA VAL A 208 -16.23 4.48 -20.92
C VAL A 208 -15.31 3.37 -21.42
N ARG A 209 -15.90 2.19 -21.68
CA ARG A 209 -15.14 1.05 -22.18
C ARG A 209 -14.37 1.42 -23.44
N ASN A 210 -13.10 1.05 -23.50
CA ASN A 210 -12.23 1.25 -24.65
C ASN A 210 -12.53 0.18 -25.71
N GLY A 211 -13.23 0.54 -26.76
CA GLY A 211 -13.56 -0.38 -27.87
C GLY A 211 -12.35 -0.87 -28.69
N HIS A 212 -11.18 -0.28 -28.49
CA HIS A 212 -9.93 -0.68 -29.13
C HIS A 212 -9.05 -1.54 -28.20
N TRP A 213 -9.47 -1.72 -26.94
CA TRP A 213 -8.70 -2.51 -25.98
C TRP A 213 -8.58 -3.95 -26.46
N LYS A 214 -7.35 -4.39 -26.62
CA LYS A 214 -7.04 -5.79 -26.91
C LYS A 214 -7.04 -6.54 -25.58
N GLN A 215 -8.03 -7.40 -25.39
CA GLN A 215 -8.16 -8.18 -24.18
C GLN A 215 -6.96 -9.14 -24.06
N THR A 216 -6.01 -8.76 -23.25
CA THR A 216 -4.83 -9.59 -22.89
C THR A 216 -5.02 -10.28 -21.55
N GLN A 217 -5.99 -9.83 -20.77
CA GLN A 217 -6.38 -10.31 -19.45
C GLN A 217 -7.91 -10.40 -19.35
N GLU A 218 -8.43 -11.00 -18.27
CA GLU A 218 -9.86 -10.98 -17.95
C GLU A 218 -10.39 -9.54 -17.82
N PRO A 219 -11.66 -9.28 -18.14
CA PRO A 219 -12.22 -7.94 -18.03
C PRO A 219 -12.20 -7.47 -16.58
N VAL A 220 -11.59 -6.30 -16.38
CA VAL A 220 -11.37 -5.68 -15.06
C VAL A 220 -12.69 -5.46 -14.29
N LEU A 221 -13.74 -4.99 -14.98
CA LEU A 221 -15.09 -4.83 -14.45
C LEU A 221 -16.09 -5.12 -15.59
N ASP A 222 -17.15 -5.84 -15.31
CA ASP A 222 -18.22 -6.08 -16.31
C ASP A 222 -19.18 -4.89 -16.38
N ARG A 223 -18.65 -3.73 -16.77
CA ARG A 223 -19.42 -2.49 -16.90
C ARG A 223 -18.95 -1.69 -18.11
N ASP A 224 -19.91 -1.10 -18.82
CA ASP A 224 -19.59 -0.27 -19.99
C ASP A 224 -19.18 1.15 -19.60
N THR A 225 -19.64 1.62 -18.44
CA THR A 225 -19.41 2.98 -17.94
C THR A 225 -19.16 2.96 -16.43
N ILE A 226 -18.23 3.81 -15.99
CA ILE A 226 -17.93 4.09 -14.59
C ILE A 226 -18.07 5.59 -14.40
N GLU A 227 -18.93 6.02 -13.48
CA GLU A 227 -19.13 7.44 -13.17
C GLU A 227 -17.95 7.99 -12.37
N LEU A 228 -17.45 9.17 -12.70
CA LEU A 228 -16.35 9.81 -12.00
C LEU A 228 -16.82 11.07 -11.28
N SER A 229 -16.68 11.09 -9.96
CA SER A 229 -16.93 12.25 -9.12
C SER A 229 -15.63 13.02 -8.87
N ALA A 230 -15.58 14.25 -9.40
CA ALA A 230 -14.48 15.17 -9.13
C ALA A 230 -14.63 15.76 -7.72
N CYS A 231 -13.61 15.59 -6.88
CA CYS A 231 -13.59 16.08 -5.51
C CYS A 231 -12.54 17.17 -5.32
N GLY A 232 -12.85 18.18 -4.52
CA GLY A 232 -11.94 19.27 -4.17
C GLY A 232 -11.12 18.99 -2.90
N SER A 233 -11.41 17.90 -2.17
CA SER A 233 -10.73 17.57 -0.93
C SER A 233 -10.87 16.10 -0.56
N THR A 234 -10.01 15.63 0.36
CA THR A 234 -10.12 14.29 0.96
C THR A 234 -11.37 14.12 1.81
N GLY A 235 -11.90 15.20 2.40
CA GLY A 235 -13.19 15.19 3.12
C GLY A 235 -14.35 14.89 2.19
N GLU A 236 -14.38 15.51 1.02
CA GLU A 236 -15.40 15.25 0.00
C GLU A 236 -15.30 13.83 -0.59
N LEU A 237 -14.09 13.29 -0.77
CA LEU A 237 -13.90 11.88 -1.12
C LEU A 237 -14.56 10.94 -0.11
N ARG A 238 -14.37 11.22 1.18
CA ARG A 238 -14.98 10.46 2.26
C ARG A 238 -16.50 10.55 2.23
N ASP A 239 -17.04 11.77 2.11
CA ASP A 239 -18.49 12.00 2.05
C ASP A 239 -19.10 11.28 0.83
N ASN A 240 -18.45 11.32 -0.33
CA ASN A 240 -18.90 10.62 -1.53
C ASN A 240 -19.00 9.10 -1.33
N PHE A 241 -18.05 8.50 -0.60
CA PHE A 241 -18.09 7.06 -0.29
C PHE A 241 -19.17 6.77 0.77
N GLU A 242 -19.29 7.58 1.83
CA GLU A 242 -20.30 7.39 2.88
C GLU A 242 -21.74 7.58 2.37
N PHE A 243 -21.96 8.44 1.36
CA PHE A 243 -23.28 8.75 0.81
C PHE A 243 -23.57 8.03 -0.54
N GLY A 244 -22.69 7.16 -1.00
CA GLY A 244 -22.93 6.26 -2.12
C GLY A 244 -22.73 6.88 -3.51
N SER A 245 -22.03 8.01 -3.63
CA SER A 245 -21.61 8.56 -4.95
C SER A 245 -20.32 7.92 -5.46
N THR A 246 -19.62 7.18 -4.61
CA THR A 246 -18.39 6.47 -4.90
C THR A 246 -18.51 5.07 -4.30
N ASP A 247 -18.18 4.06 -5.09
CA ASP A 247 -18.29 2.65 -4.69
C ASP A 247 -16.96 2.04 -4.27
N LEU A 248 -15.83 2.71 -4.54
CA LEU A 248 -14.51 2.21 -4.15
C LEU A 248 -13.59 3.36 -3.73
N VAL A 249 -12.87 3.13 -2.63
CA VAL A 249 -11.79 4.00 -2.14
C VAL A 249 -10.52 3.20 -1.94
N TYR A 250 -9.42 3.66 -2.54
CA TYR A 250 -8.07 3.14 -2.34
C TYR A 250 -7.25 4.12 -1.53
N CYS A 251 -6.76 3.69 -0.37
CA CYS A 251 -6.04 4.58 0.54
C CYS A 251 -5.07 3.83 1.47
N ASP A 252 -4.23 4.60 2.15
CA ASP A 252 -3.51 4.14 3.34
C ASP A 252 -4.48 4.20 4.54
N PRO A 253 -4.91 3.06 5.12
CA PRO A 253 -5.88 3.03 6.21
C PRO A 253 -5.35 3.66 7.50
N ASN A 254 -4.05 3.79 7.64
CA ASN A 254 -3.39 4.42 8.78
C ASN A 254 -3.29 5.94 8.67
N ASN A 255 -3.73 6.51 7.54
CA ASN A 255 -3.84 7.96 7.40
C ASN A 255 -5.09 8.46 8.14
N ALA A 256 -4.96 9.54 8.90
CA ALA A 256 -6.05 10.13 9.69
C ALA A 256 -7.33 10.46 8.87
N ALA A 257 -7.19 10.70 7.56
CA ALA A 257 -8.33 10.93 6.66
C ALA A 257 -9.14 9.68 6.34
N SER A 258 -8.60 8.48 6.59
CA SER A 258 -9.19 7.18 6.19
C SER A 258 -9.92 6.45 7.33
N VAL A 259 -9.96 7.02 8.53
CA VAL A 259 -10.46 6.32 9.72
C VAL A 259 -11.98 6.34 9.79
N GLY A 260 -12.60 5.15 9.72
CA GLY A 260 -13.98 4.89 10.14
C GLY A 260 -15.05 5.42 9.19
N TYR A 261 -15.27 4.77 8.05
CA TYR A 261 -16.46 4.99 7.21
C TYR A 261 -17.73 4.50 7.92
N ARG A 262 -18.86 5.23 7.75
CA ARG A 262 -20.16 4.95 8.39
C ARG A 262 -21.14 4.20 7.49
N CYS A 263 -20.74 3.90 6.25
CA CYS A 263 -21.52 3.08 5.32
C CYS A 263 -21.19 1.58 5.49
N ASP A 264 -21.93 0.73 4.81
CA ASP A 264 -21.68 -0.71 4.76
C ASP A 264 -20.70 -1.02 3.61
N TYR A 265 -19.55 -1.61 3.94
CA TYR A 265 -18.46 -1.86 3.00
C TYR A 265 -17.80 -3.23 3.22
N GLU A 266 -17.05 -3.64 2.24
CA GLU A 266 -16.04 -4.70 2.30
C GLU A 266 -14.66 -4.10 2.15
N VAL A 267 -13.63 -4.77 2.70
CA VAL A 267 -12.26 -4.27 2.65
C VAL A 267 -11.32 -5.37 2.17
N TRP A 268 -10.41 -5.00 1.28
CA TRP A 268 -9.32 -5.85 0.81
C TRP A 268 -7.98 -5.18 1.11
N GLU A 269 -7.07 -5.99 1.62
CA GLU A 269 -5.71 -5.58 1.89
C GLU A 269 -4.91 -5.53 0.59
N VAL A 270 -4.07 -4.51 0.45
CA VAL A 270 -3.14 -4.32 -0.67
C VAL A 270 -1.72 -4.36 -0.13
N PRO A 271 -1.01 -5.48 -0.25
CA PRO A 271 0.38 -5.57 0.17
C PRO A 271 1.25 -4.57 -0.57
N THR A 272 2.13 -3.89 0.16
CA THR A 272 3.05 -2.92 -0.44
C THR A 272 4.52 -3.29 -0.19
N THR A 273 5.43 -2.57 -0.86
CA THR A 273 6.88 -2.64 -0.59
C THR A 273 7.33 -1.54 0.38
N VAL A 274 6.40 -0.90 1.08
CA VAL A 274 6.72 0.15 2.07
C VAL A 274 7.13 -0.51 3.37
N MET A 275 8.43 -0.50 3.62
CA MET A 275 9.04 -1.06 4.82
C MET A 275 9.18 0.01 5.90
N HIS A 276 8.70 -0.28 7.10
CA HIS A 276 9.06 0.43 8.32
C HIS A 276 10.15 -0.35 9.05
N TYR A 277 11.17 0.35 9.49
CA TYR A 277 12.36 -0.28 10.05
C TYR A 277 13.03 0.59 11.11
N LEU A 278 13.78 -0.04 12.02
CA LEU A 278 14.74 0.65 12.86
C LEU A 278 16.07 0.77 12.11
N GLY A 279 16.62 1.96 12.08
CA GLY A 279 18.01 2.17 11.68
C GLY A 279 18.84 2.60 12.89
N PHE A 280 20.13 2.31 12.89
CA PHE A 280 20.99 2.50 14.04
C PHE A 280 22.20 3.38 13.72
N ASN A 281 22.69 4.10 14.74
CA ASN A 281 24.02 4.68 14.67
C ASN A 281 25.06 3.60 15.01
N LEU A 282 25.93 3.32 14.03
CA LEU A 282 26.91 2.23 14.15
C LEU A 282 28.20 2.67 14.85
N TYR A 283 28.39 3.96 15.13
CA TYR A 283 29.62 4.52 15.69
C TYR A 283 29.49 5.05 17.10
N SER A 284 28.30 5.42 17.54
CA SER A 284 28.07 6.02 18.85
C SER A 284 26.81 5.50 19.50
N GLY A 285 26.70 5.71 20.82
CA GLY A 285 25.56 5.31 21.61
C GLY A 285 25.45 3.81 21.86
N TYR A 286 24.32 3.38 22.37
CA TYR A 286 24.07 1.99 22.75
C TYR A 286 24.24 1.01 21.57
N PHE A 287 23.81 1.40 20.38
CA PHE A 287 23.72 0.51 19.22
C PHE A 287 25.00 0.50 18.36
N ALA A 288 26.06 1.19 18.77
CA ALA A 288 27.40 0.94 18.24
C ALA A 288 27.87 -0.48 18.59
N ASN A 289 27.36 -1.05 19.70
CA ASN A 289 27.60 -2.44 20.07
C ASN A 289 26.80 -3.40 19.20
N ASN A 290 27.49 -4.22 18.38
CA ASN A 290 26.84 -5.14 17.44
C ASN A 290 26.03 -6.24 18.15
N THR A 291 26.51 -6.76 19.30
CA THR A 291 25.78 -7.81 20.05
C THR A 291 24.41 -7.32 20.51
N LEU A 292 24.32 -6.08 21.02
CA LEU A 292 23.02 -5.50 21.37
C LEU A 292 22.19 -5.17 20.13
N ARG A 293 22.80 -4.56 19.13
CA ARG A 293 22.10 -4.11 17.93
C ARG A 293 21.44 -5.27 17.17
N SER A 294 22.17 -6.35 16.92
CA SER A 294 21.65 -7.55 16.25
C SER A 294 20.56 -8.27 17.06
N ALA A 295 20.53 -8.07 18.37
CA ALA A 295 19.52 -8.68 19.23
C ALA A 295 18.20 -7.90 19.30
N VAL A 296 18.14 -6.64 18.83
CA VAL A 296 16.90 -5.82 18.88
C VAL A 296 15.72 -6.52 18.21
N THR A 297 15.96 -7.29 17.15
CA THR A 297 14.92 -8.05 16.45
C THR A 297 14.12 -8.97 17.37
N TYR A 298 14.78 -9.58 18.37
CA TYR A 298 14.15 -10.51 19.33
C TYR A 298 13.27 -9.81 20.38
N LEU A 299 13.36 -8.49 20.50
CA LEU A 299 12.52 -7.69 21.39
C LEU A 299 11.16 -7.33 20.77
N LEU A 300 11.07 -7.38 19.46
CA LEU A 300 9.92 -6.88 18.70
C LEU A 300 8.87 -7.97 18.48
N ASP A 301 7.76 -7.89 19.21
CA ASP A 301 6.55 -8.65 18.89
C ASP A 301 5.83 -7.95 17.71
N ARG A 302 6.10 -8.45 16.51
CA ARG A 302 5.61 -7.83 15.28
C ARG A 302 4.11 -8.04 15.07
N GLU A 303 3.54 -9.13 15.61
CA GLU A 303 2.09 -9.38 15.57
C GLU A 303 1.36 -8.38 16.48
N GLU A 304 1.90 -8.15 17.70
CA GLU A 304 1.37 -7.12 18.59
C GLU A 304 1.49 -5.72 17.95
N ILE A 305 2.64 -5.40 17.35
CA ILE A 305 2.86 -4.12 16.68
C ILE A 305 1.84 -3.91 15.55
N VAL A 306 1.62 -4.91 14.70
CA VAL A 306 0.65 -4.84 13.58
C VAL A 306 -0.76 -4.63 14.11
N THR A 307 -1.15 -5.36 15.14
CA THR A 307 -2.51 -5.28 15.70
C THR A 307 -2.78 -3.94 16.39
N GLU A 308 -1.86 -3.51 17.26
CA GLU A 308 -2.08 -2.35 18.12
C GLU A 308 -1.89 -1.02 17.41
N PHE A 309 -0.95 -0.94 16.44
CA PHE A 309 -0.58 0.34 15.82
C PHE A 309 -1.02 0.45 14.36
N TYR A 310 -1.09 -0.66 13.62
CA TYR A 310 -1.46 -0.65 12.20
C TYR A 310 -2.90 -1.13 11.94
N GLY A 311 -3.64 -1.49 12.99
CA GLY A 311 -5.02 -1.97 12.84
C GLY A 311 -5.16 -3.21 11.95
N GLY A 312 -4.11 -4.03 11.85
CA GLY A 312 -4.04 -5.20 10.98
C GLY A 312 -3.60 -4.91 9.53
N PHE A 313 -3.39 -3.63 9.16
CA PHE A 313 -2.98 -3.25 7.79
C PHE A 313 -1.45 -3.13 7.65
N ALA A 314 -0.77 -4.16 8.04
CA ALA A 314 0.66 -4.36 7.82
C ALA A 314 1.02 -5.84 7.99
N LEU A 315 2.18 -6.22 7.51
CA LEU A 315 2.77 -7.55 7.69
C LEU A 315 4.04 -7.43 8.52
N GLY A 316 4.10 -8.11 9.65
CA GLY A 316 5.31 -8.21 10.45
C GLY A 316 6.42 -8.92 9.65
N SER A 317 7.63 -8.37 9.61
CA SER A 317 8.77 -9.04 8.97
C SER A 317 10.06 -8.78 9.72
N SER A 318 10.80 -9.84 10.01
CA SER A 318 12.16 -9.79 10.53
C SER A 318 13.22 -9.66 9.43
N LEU A 319 12.82 -9.87 8.16
CA LEU A 319 13.67 -9.74 6.98
C LEU A 319 13.28 -8.47 6.18
N PRO A 320 14.22 -7.89 5.41
CA PRO A 320 13.95 -6.72 4.56
C PRO A 320 13.19 -7.09 3.27
N CYS A 321 12.19 -7.94 3.41
CA CYS A 321 11.37 -8.48 2.35
C CYS A 321 9.96 -8.74 2.87
N SER A 322 8.93 -8.50 2.04
CA SER A 322 7.55 -8.80 2.41
C SER A 322 7.33 -10.31 2.53
N PRO A 323 6.61 -10.77 3.58
CA PRO A 323 6.23 -12.18 3.71
C PRO A 323 5.42 -12.76 2.55
N TYR A 324 4.80 -11.93 1.72
CA TYR A 324 4.09 -12.37 0.51
C TYR A 324 5.02 -12.65 -0.68
N SER A 325 6.27 -12.19 -0.63
CA SER A 325 7.20 -12.38 -1.74
C SER A 325 7.76 -13.80 -1.79
N ASP A 326 7.96 -14.32 -3.00
CA ASP A 326 8.70 -15.56 -3.20
C ASP A 326 10.17 -15.49 -2.75
N LEU A 327 10.70 -14.28 -2.56
CA LEU A 327 12.05 -14.05 -2.05
C LEU A 327 12.12 -14.20 -0.51
N TYR A 328 10.99 -14.33 0.17
CA TYR A 328 10.93 -14.44 1.63
C TYR A 328 11.29 -15.85 2.10
N ASP A 329 12.37 -15.97 2.83
CA ASP A 329 12.78 -17.22 3.47
C ASP A 329 12.17 -17.32 4.88
N ALA A 330 11.09 -18.07 5.01
CA ALA A 330 10.38 -18.24 6.29
C ALA A 330 11.26 -18.89 7.37
N GLN A 331 12.15 -19.82 7.01
CA GLN A 331 13.04 -20.49 7.97
C GLN A 331 14.10 -19.53 8.51
N LEU A 332 14.63 -18.66 7.66
CA LEU A 332 15.53 -17.60 8.07
C LEU A 332 14.81 -16.60 8.99
N ALA A 333 13.57 -16.21 8.61
CA ALA A 333 12.76 -15.27 9.39
C ALA A 333 12.46 -15.78 10.81
N GLU A 334 12.10 -17.05 10.96
CA GLU A 334 11.88 -17.71 12.26
C GLU A 334 13.10 -17.63 13.18
N SER A 335 14.32 -17.60 12.60
CA SER A 335 15.56 -17.47 13.37
C SER A 335 15.73 -16.11 14.04
N TYR A 336 14.97 -15.11 13.61
CA TYR A 336 15.00 -13.72 14.09
C TYR A 336 13.65 -13.23 14.64
N ASP A 337 12.80 -14.19 15.01
CA ASP A 337 11.47 -13.89 15.55
C ASP A 337 11.51 -13.48 17.04
N TYR A 338 10.37 -13.07 17.56
CA TYR A 338 10.19 -12.58 18.92
C TYR A 338 10.70 -13.57 19.97
N ALA A 339 11.75 -13.20 20.69
CA ALA A 339 12.40 -14.01 21.71
C ALA A 339 13.05 -13.12 22.80
N PRO A 340 12.26 -12.47 23.66
CA PRO A 340 12.75 -11.45 24.60
C PRO A 340 13.79 -11.97 25.60
N THR A 341 13.87 -13.28 25.81
CA THR A 341 14.93 -13.91 26.60
C THR A 341 16.29 -13.85 25.90
N GLN A 342 16.33 -14.00 24.58
CA GLN A 342 17.55 -13.84 23.78
C GLN A 342 18.02 -12.39 23.79
N PHE A 343 17.11 -11.43 23.63
CA PHE A 343 17.44 -10.02 23.76
C PHE A 343 18.10 -9.71 25.12
N ARG A 344 17.50 -10.18 26.23
CA ARG A 344 18.05 -9.94 27.57
C ARG A 344 19.44 -10.58 27.75
N ALA A 345 19.66 -11.76 27.21
CA ALA A 345 20.97 -12.42 27.26
C ALA A 345 22.01 -11.58 26.47
N ALA A 346 21.70 -11.15 25.27
CA ALA A 346 22.58 -10.30 24.46
C ALA A 346 22.86 -8.94 25.12
N LEU A 347 21.86 -8.32 25.74
CA LEU A 347 22.02 -7.08 26.50
C LEU A 347 22.98 -7.25 27.69
N GLN A 348 22.92 -8.38 28.40
CA GLN A 348 23.87 -8.70 29.46
C GLN A 348 25.28 -8.96 28.90
N GLU A 349 25.39 -9.72 27.81
CA GLU A 349 26.66 -10.01 27.14
C GLU A 349 27.35 -8.75 26.61
N SER A 350 26.58 -7.79 26.10
CA SER A 350 27.08 -6.51 25.60
C SER A 350 27.84 -5.71 26.67
N GLY A 351 27.57 -5.95 27.97
CA GLY A 351 28.15 -5.21 29.08
C GLY A 351 27.68 -3.75 29.23
N ILE A 352 26.78 -3.29 28.39
CA ILE A 352 26.31 -1.89 28.32
C ILE A 352 25.73 -1.43 29.67
N LEU A 353 24.89 -2.24 30.31
CA LEU A 353 24.24 -1.89 31.57
C LEU A 353 25.21 -1.70 32.75
N THR A 354 26.44 -2.21 32.65
CA THR A 354 27.46 -2.14 33.68
C THR A 354 28.65 -1.26 33.31
N SER A 355 28.67 -0.74 32.11
CA SER A 355 29.74 0.11 31.60
C SER A 355 29.61 1.55 32.14
N PRO A 356 30.67 2.12 32.77
CA PRO A 356 30.64 3.52 33.19
C PRO A 356 30.40 4.52 32.05
N GLU A 357 30.69 4.13 30.82
CA GLU A 357 30.47 4.96 29.63
C GLU A 357 28.99 5.27 29.42
N TYR A 358 28.13 4.32 29.77
CA TYR A 358 26.67 4.44 29.57
C TYR A 358 25.89 4.75 30.85
N GLU A 359 26.56 4.95 32.00
CA GLU A 359 25.90 5.22 33.30
C GLU A 359 24.94 6.43 33.24
N TYR A 360 25.30 7.45 32.44
CA TYR A 360 24.50 8.67 32.28
C TYR A 360 24.06 8.89 30.82
N HIS A 361 24.26 7.90 29.96
CA HIS A 361 23.87 8.03 28.55
C HIS A 361 22.36 8.07 28.41
N GLN A 362 21.86 9.02 27.64
CA GLN A 362 20.49 9.12 27.22
C GLN A 362 20.43 8.94 25.70
N GLY A 363 19.95 7.76 25.28
CA GLY A 363 19.85 7.46 23.86
C GLY A 363 18.72 8.24 23.19
N ILE A 364 18.97 8.75 22.01
CA ILE A 364 18.02 9.51 21.20
C ILE A 364 17.41 8.60 20.14
N PHE A 365 16.08 8.49 20.16
CA PHE A 365 15.29 7.75 19.17
C PHE A 365 14.52 8.73 18.28
N LEU A 366 14.98 8.93 17.05
CA LEU A 366 14.37 9.87 16.10
C LEU A 366 13.17 9.22 15.37
N VAL A 367 12.12 9.99 15.20
CA VAL A 367 10.96 9.63 14.37
C VAL A 367 10.36 10.86 13.71
N CYS A 368 9.88 10.72 12.46
CA CYS A 368 9.14 11.80 11.78
C CYS A 368 7.75 11.94 12.41
N SER A 369 7.36 13.15 12.78
CA SER A 369 6.09 13.45 13.45
C SER A 369 4.89 13.52 12.51
N ASP A 370 5.09 13.49 11.20
CA ASP A 370 4.03 13.58 10.20
C ASP A 370 3.20 12.29 10.11
N ASP A 371 3.69 11.19 10.68
CA ASP A 371 3.01 9.91 10.76
C ASP A 371 2.86 9.45 12.22
N MET A 372 1.64 9.56 12.75
CA MET A 372 1.35 9.21 14.14
C MET A 372 1.51 7.72 14.43
N VAL A 373 1.29 6.84 13.45
CA VAL A 373 1.50 5.40 13.63
C VAL A 373 2.97 5.11 13.89
N ARG A 374 3.87 5.75 13.14
CA ARG A 374 5.33 5.64 13.40
C ARG A 374 5.71 6.19 14.76
N VAL A 375 5.13 7.33 15.15
CA VAL A 375 5.42 7.94 16.46
C VAL A 375 5.00 7.04 17.61
N GLU A 376 3.80 6.47 17.58
CA GLU A 376 3.30 5.58 18.64
C GLU A 376 4.08 4.24 18.66
N THR A 377 4.41 3.69 17.49
CA THR A 377 5.27 2.49 17.39
C THR A 377 6.66 2.75 17.97
N ALA A 378 7.28 3.91 17.66
CA ALA A 378 8.58 4.28 18.23
C ALA A 378 8.51 4.44 19.75
N ARG A 379 7.44 5.03 20.30
CA ARG A 379 7.20 5.14 21.74
C ARG A 379 7.05 3.76 22.41
N TYR A 380 6.35 2.84 21.75
CA TYR A 380 6.20 1.49 22.22
C TYR A 380 7.57 0.77 22.28
N ILE A 381 8.36 0.84 21.20
CA ILE A 381 9.69 0.23 21.14
C ILE A 381 10.63 0.85 22.18
N ALA A 382 10.62 2.18 22.34
CA ALA A 382 11.40 2.87 23.37
C ALA A 382 11.03 2.39 24.78
N ARG A 383 9.75 2.14 25.07
CA ARG A 383 9.29 1.58 26.34
C ARG A 383 9.88 0.18 26.58
N LEU A 384 9.85 -0.70 25.57
CA LEU A 384 10.43 -2.04 25.66
C LEU A 384 11.94 -1.99 25.98
N LEU A 385 12.67 -1.09 25.31
CA LEU A 385 14.11 -0.88 25.55
C LEU A 385 14.38 -0.33 26.96
N ASN A 386 13.55 0.60 27.44
CA ASN A 386 13.65 1.17 28.79
C ASN A 386 13.29 0.16 29.89
N ASP A 387 12.28 -0.68 29.67
CA ASP A 387 11.92 -1.78 30.58
C ASP A 387 13.02 -2.83 30.68
N ALA A 388 13.88 -2.93 29.66
CA ALA A 388 15.07 -3.78 29.69
C ALA A 388 16.27 -3.12 30.40
N GLY A 389 16.20 -1.82 30.72
CA GLY A 389 17.21 -1.10 31.50
C GLY A 389 18.04 -0.07 30.72
N LEU A 390 17.72 0.18 29.45
CA LEU A 390 18.29 1.29 28.69
C LEU A 390 17.59 2.61 29.09
N ASN A 391 18.13 3.75 28.63
CA ASN A 391 17.53 5.07 28.84
C ASN A 391 17.33 5.75 27.47
N ILE A 392 16.20 5.46 26.81
CA ILE A 392 15.88 5.92 25.46
C ILE A 392 14.78 6.98 25.53
N VAL A 393 14.97 8.10 24.84
CA VAL A 393 13.99 9.18 24.68
C VAL A 393 13.61 9.34 23.23
N VAL A 394 12.31 9.29 22.93
CA VAL A 394 11.79 9.52 21.58
C VAL A 394 11.74 11.02 21.27
N SER A 395 12.34 11.39 20.16
CA SER A 395 12.31 12.74 19.58
C SER A 395 11.50 12.70 18.29
N ALA A 396 10.24 13.15 18.36
CA ALA A 396 9.36 13.28 17.20
C ALA A 396 9.56 14.66 16.57
N LEU A 397 10.03 14.69 15.32
CA LEU A 397 10.47 15.89 14.61
C LEU A 397 9.67 16.06 13.32
N ASP A 398 9.46 17.30 12.88
CA ASP A 398 8.97 17.56 11.53
C ASP A 398 9.93 16.98 10.48
N HIS A 399 9.41 16.76 9.26
CA HIS A 399 10.14 16.06 8.21
C HIS A 399 11.53 16.64 7.92
N ASP A 400 11.64 17.96 7.79
CA ASP A 400 12.89 18.62 7.41
C ASP A 400 13.93 18.55 8.55
N THR A 401 13.48 18.76 9.78
CA THR A 401 14.32 18.62 10.98
C THR A 401 14.73 17.16 11.18
N TYR A 402 13.83 16.20 10.98
CA TYR A 402 14.12 14.78 11.07
C TYR A 402 15.22 14.37 10.08
N LEU A 403 15.11 14.77 8.80
CA LEU A 403 16.14 14.48 7.80
C LEU A 403 17.47 15.13 8.13
N LYS A 404 17.45 16.36 8.68
CA LYS A 404 18.65 17.06 9.10
C LYS A 404 19.38 16.28 10.21
N GLU A 405 18.68 15.92 11.29
CA GLU A 405 19.26 15.18 12.42
C GLU A 405 19.77 13.79 11.99
N LEU A 406 19.09 13.10 11.06
CA LEU A 406 19.59 11.85 10.46
C LEU A 406 20.93 12.05 9.74
N ASN A 407 21.07 13.15 8.98
CA ASN A 407 22.31 13.47 8.25
C ASN A 407 23.44 13.92 9.19
N ASP A 408 23.10 14.64 10.26
CA ASP A 408 24.08 15.10 11.27
C ASP A 408 24.57 13.92 12.14
N GLY A 409 23.77 12.83 12.24
CA GLY A 409 24.14 11.61 12.96
C GLY A 409 23.98 11.72 14.49
N ASP A 410 23.24 12.71 14.99
CA ASP A 410 23.02 12.96 16.40
C ASP A 410 21.86 12.11 16.97
N PHE A 411 21.99 10.80 16.90
CA PHE A 411 20.99 9.84 17.38
C PHE A 411 21.64 8.49 17.74
N ASP A 412 20.94 7.65 18.50
CA ASP A 412 21.26 6.25 18.72
C ASP A 412 20.53 5.33 17.74
N LEU A 413 19.23 5.59 17.51
CA LEU A 413 18.40 4.87 16.56
C LEU A 413 17.33 5.78 15.98
N TYR A 414 16.73 5.35 14.87
CA TYR A 414 15.60 6.04 14.24
C TYR A 414 14.57 5.05 13.70
N TYR A 415 13.31 5.48 13.61
CA TYR A 415 12.24 4.74 12.96
C TYR A 415 11.99 5.30 11.59
N GLY A 416 12.44 4.57 10.58
CA GLY A 416 12.42 4.97 9.19
C GLY A 416 11.28 4.33 8.40
N GLU A 417 10.94 4.95 7.28
CA GLU A 417 10.07 4.42 6.24
C GLU A 417 10.78 4.49 4.90
N THR A 418 10.69 3.44 4.11
CA THR A 418 11.14 3.46 2.72
C THR A 418 10.26 2.57 1.85
N ARG A 419 10.04 3.00 0.60
CA ARG A 419 9.42 2.17 -0.44
C ARG A 419 10.54 1.47 -1.21
N LEU A 420 10.61 0.17 -1.08
CA LEU A 420 11.52 -0.66 -1.86
C LEU A 420 10.96 -0.90 -3.27
N THR A 421 11.80 -1.37 -4.16
CA THR A 421 11.36 -1.94 -5.45
C THR A 421 10.69 -3.30 -5.24
N PRO A 422 9.89 -3.82 -6.20
CA PRO A 422 9.22 -5.11 -6.04
C PRO A 422 10.16 -6.31 -5.84
N ASN A 423 11.45 -6.18 -6.17
CA ASN A 423 12.50 -7.17 -5.87
C ASN A 423 13.28 -6.88 -4.58
N PHE A 424 12.81 -5.94 -3.75
CA PHE A 424 13.38 -5.58 -2.46
C PHE A 424 14.87 -5.18 -2.50
N ASP A 425 15.28 -4.42 -3.54
CA ASP A 425 16.66 -3.91 -3.65
C ASP A 425 17.01 -2.99 -2.48
N LEU A 426 18.05 -3.36 -1.73
CA LEU A 426 18.56 -2.63 -0.55
C LEU A 426 19.74 -1.71 -0.88
N SER A 427 20.06 -1.52 -2.14
CA SER A 427 21.27 -0.78 -2.55
C SER A 427 21.30 0.65 -2.04
N GLU A 428 20.15 1.30 -1.83
CA GLU A 428 20.09 2.67 -1.29
C GLU A 428 20.61 2.78 0.16
N PHE A 429 20.62 1.66 0.90
CA PHE A 429 21.21 1.61 2.25
C PHE A 429 22.73 1.43 2.23
N PHE A 430 23.29 0.69 1.25
CA PHE A 430 24.65 0.16 1.34
C PHE A 430 25.58 0.66 0.23
N ARG A 431 25.06 1.15 -0.89
CA ARG A 431 25.86 1.73 -1.97
C ARG A 431 26.44 3.08 -1.53
N SER A 432 27.70 3.37 -1.89
CA SER A 432 28.43 4.57 -1.45
C SER A 432 27.76 5.92 -1.78
N ASP A 433 26.84 5.94 -2.75
CA ASP A 433 26.03 7.06 -3.18
C ASP A 433 24.53 6.85 -2.88
N GLY A 434 24.19 5.90 -2.01
CA GLY A 434 22.82 5.60 -1.60
C GLY A 434 22.22 6.67 -0.71
N ASN A 435 20.92 6.91 -0.83
CA ASN A 435 20.21 7.99 -0.14
C ASN A 435 19.77 7.65 1.29
N LEU A 436 19.93 6.38 1.72
CA LEU A 436 19.48 5.88 3.03
C LEU A 436 20.66 5.52 3.96
N GLN A 437 21.84 6.10 3.74
CA GLN A 437 23.06 5.82 4.51
C GLN A 437 23.16 6.65 5.79
N TYR A 438 22.13 6.63 6.62
CA TYR A 438 22.15 7.31 7.92
C TYR A 438 22.90 6.46 8.97
N GLY A 439 23.41 7.11 10.04
CA GLY A 439 24.08 6.41 11.13
C GLY A 439 25.40 5.74 10.75
N SER A 440 26.05 6.24 9.67
CA SER A 440 27.34 5.74 9.19
C SER A 440 27.32 4.28 8.70
N ILE A 441 26.24 3.85 8.07
CA ILE A 441 26.16 2.54 7.42
C ILE A 441 27.19 2.49 6.29
N LYS A 442 28.29 1.75 6.50
CA LYS A 442 29.34 1.53 5.49
C LYS A 442 29.76 0.07 5.54
N SER A 443 29.09 -0.77 4.79
CA SER A 443 29.43 -2.18 4.66
C SER A 443 29.69 -2.51 3.20
N THR A 444 30.96 -2.78 2.87
CA THR A 444 31.35 -3.22 1.52
C THR A 444 30.75 -4.59 1.22
N SER A 445 30.68 -5.48 2.21
CA SER A 445 30.09 -6.83 2.06
C SER A 445 28.61 -6.75 1.72
N LEU A 446 27.84 -5.90 2.40
CA LEU A 446 26.41 -5.71 2.11
C LEU A 446 26.19 -5.08 0.72
N ALA A 447 27.03 -4.12 0.32
CA ALA A 447 26.97 -3.53 -1.03
C ALA A 447 27.25 -4.56 -2.14
N GLU A 448 28.23 -5.45 -1.92
CA GLU A 448 28.54 -6.56 -2.83
C GLU A 448 27.41 -7.58 -2.89
N LEU A 449 26.80 -7.94 -1.74
CA LEU A 449 25.65 -8.84 -1.67
C LEU A 449 24.40 -8.23 -2.33
N CYS A 450 24.16 -6.93 -2.20
CA CYS A 450 23.09 -6.27 -2.96
C CYS A 450 23.30 -6.43 -4.48
N THR A 451 24.54 -6.26 -4.95
CA THR A 451 24.86 -6.45 -6.36
C THR A 451 24.64 -7.91 -6.77
N ALA A 452 25.14 -8.86 -5.97
CA ALA A 452 24.96 -10.30 -6.23
C ALA A 452 23.48 -10.72 -6.26
N ALA A 453 22.64 -10.15 -5.38
CA ALA A 453 21.21 -10.42 -5.35
C ALA A 453 20.45 -9.87 -6.58
N LEU A 454 20.94 -8.80 -7.20
CA LEU A 454 20.40 -8.30 -8.47
C LEU A 454 20.85 -9.14 -9.67
N GLU A 455 22.07 -9.64 -9.65
CA GLU A 455 22.62 -10.51 -10.68
C GLU A 455 22.01 -11.92 -10.64
N ASN A 456 21.71 -12.40 -9.42
CA ASN A 456 21.13 -13.71 -9.17
C ASN A 456 20.22 -13.66 -7.93
N THR A 457 18.94 -13.83 -8.13
CA THR A 457 17.94 -13.81 -7.06
C THR A 457 18.17 -14.84 -5.95
N GLY A 458 18.83 -15.96 -6.26
CA GLY A 458 19.23 -16.95 -5.26
C GLY A 458 20.17 -16.42 -4.17
N SER A 459 20.90 -15.31 -4.44
CA SER A 459 21.78 -14.66 -3.46
C SER A 459 21.03 -13.74 -2.47
N PHE A 460 19.72 -13.51 -2.66
CA PHE A 460 18.95 -12.61 -1.80
C PHE A 460 18.84 -13.11 -0.35
N VAL A 461 18.73 -14.42 -0.16
CA VAL A 461 18.67 -15.03 1.19
C VAL A 461 19.98 -14.78 1.95
N GLU A 462 21.13 -14.86 1.27
CA GLU A 462 22.43 -14.56 1.88
C GLU A 462 22.53 -13.07 2.27
N LEU A 463 22.03 -12.16 1.43
CA LEU A 463 21.91 -10.74 1.75
C LEU A 463 21.06 -10.52 3.01
N CYS A 464 19.88 -11.15 3.10
CA CYS A 464 19.00 -11.05 4.27
C CYS A 464 19.69 -11.55 5.54
N ALA A 465 20.39 -12.68 5.47
CA ALA A 465 21.13 -13.24 6.60
C ALA A 465 22.24 -12.29 7.08
N GLN A 466 22.99 -11.71 6.15
CA GLN A 466 24.06 -10.77 6.47
C GLN A 466 23.52 -9.45 7.04
N VAL A 467 22.40 -8.93 6.50
CA VAL A 467 21.71 -7.76 7.07
C VAL A 467 21.28 -8.03 8.51
N ALA A 468 20.70 -9.19 8.81
CA ALA A 468 20.29 -9.55 10.16
C ALA A 468 21.49 -9.70 11.12
N GLN A 469 22.62 -10.23 10.64
CA GLN A 469 23.83 -10.43 11.43
C GLN A 469 24.57 -9.10 11.72
N GLU A 470 24.75 -8.23 10.75
CA GLU A 470 25.38 -6.92 10.95
C GLU A 470 24.41 -5.92 11.58
N ALA A 471 23.12 -6.13 11.36
CA ALA A 471 22.01 -5.32 11.84
C ALA A 471 22.19 -3.80 11.67
N PRO A 472 22.57 -3.31 10.48
CA PRO A 472 22.57 -1.87 10.26
C PRO A 472 21.16 -1.29 10.25
N ILE A 473 20.19 -2.10 9.87
CA ILE A 473 18.74 -1.87 9.96
C ILE A 473 18.07 -3.11 10.56
N CYS A 474 16.91 -2.90 11.20
CA CYS A 474 16.06 -3.97 11.69
C CYS A 474 14.64 -3.77 11.15
N PRO A 475 14.18 -4.58 10.18
CA PRO A 475 12.82 -4.52 9.66
C PRO A 475 11.79 -4.76 10.76
N VAL A 476 10.67 -4.03 10.70
CA VAL A 476 9.58 -4.16 11.66
C VAL A 476 8.33 -4.64 10.95
N VAL A 477 7.82 -3.88 9.98
CA VAL A 477 6.64 -4.24 9.21
C VAL A 477 6.76 -3.78 7.75
N PHE A 478 5.99 -4.43 6.88
CA PHE A 478 5.62 -3.92 5.57
C PHE A 478 4.19 -3.42 5.62
N LYS A 479 3.98 -2.14 5.31
CA LYS A 479 2.62 -1.54 5.28
C LYS A 479 1.77 -2.18 4.21
N SER A 480 0.48 -2.30 4.50
CA SER A 480 -0.54 -2.57 3.50
C SER A 480 -1.42 -1.34 3.30
N TYR A 481 -1.86 -1.13 2.07
CA TYR A 481 -2.94 -0.22 1.77
C TYR A 481 -4.26 -1.00 1.81
N ALA A 482 -5.39 -0.31 1.64
CA ALA A 482 -6.70 -0.91 1.65
C ALA A 482 -7.55 -0.42 0.48
N VAL A 483 -8.35 -1.33 -0.05
CA VAL A 483 -9.45 -1.04 -0.96
C VAL A 483 -10.75 -1.25 -0.19
N TYR A 484 -11.48 -0.19 0.03
CA TYR A 484 -12.84 -0.22 0.60
C TYR A 484 -13.84 -0.18 -0.56
N VAL A 485 -14.79 -1.08 -0.56
CA VAL A 485 -15.82 -1.17 -1.62
C VAL A 485 -17.20 -1.22 -0.99
N THR A 486 -18.15 -0.48 -1.51
CA THR A 486 -19.56 -0.59 -1.13
C THR A 486 -20.02 -2.05 -1.23
N ARG A 487 -20.62 -2.57 -0.16
CA ARG A 487 -21.00 -3.98 -0.07
C ARG A 487 -21.80 -4.43 -1.26
N GLY A 488 -21.41 -5.56 -1.85
CA GLY A 488 -22.10 -6.20 -2.96
C GLY A 488 -21.80 -5.61 -4.35
N LYS A 489 -20.97 -4.58 -4.47
CA LYS A 489 -20.56 -4.02 -5.77
C LYS A 489 -19.45 -4.82 -6.46
N ILE A 490 -18.56 -5.42 -5.68
CA ILE A 490 -17.49 -6.34 -6.14
C ILE A 490 -17.52 -7.56 -5.23
N THR A 491 -17.45 -8.76 -5.79
CA THR A 491 -17.57 -10.03 -5.05
C THR A 491 -16.22 -10.68 -4.74
N SER A 492 -15.22 -10.41 -5.56
CA SER A 492 -13.84 -10.83 -5.29
C SER A 492 -12.86 -9.81 -5.83
N LEU A 493 -11.73 -9.69 -5.16
CA LEU A 493 -10.67 -8.76 -5.50
C LEU A 493 -9.35 -9.24 -4.90
N THR A 494 -8.28 -9.25 -5.67
CA THR A 494 -6.90 -9.46 -5.20
C THR A 494 -6.04 -8.27 -5.58
N PRO A 495 -6.28 -7.09 -4.98
CA PRO A 495 -5.72 -5.84 -5.45
C PRO A 495 -4.21 -5.79 -5.23
N THR A 496 -3.51 -5.17 -6.17
CA THR A 496 -2.10 -4.82 -6.05
C THR A 496 -1.90 -3.31 -6.03
N VAL A 497 -0.71 -2.83 -5.68
CA VAL A 497 -0.41 -1.39 -5.58
C VAL A 497 -0.68 -0.65 -6.89
N ASP A 498 -0.35 -1.27 -8.02
CA ASP A 498 -0.46 -0.66 -9.33
C ASP A 498 -1.72 -1.12 -10.12
N ASN A 499 -2.43 -2.14 -9.62
CA ASN A 499 -3.71 -2.60 -10.18
C ASN A 499 -4.72 -2.92 -9.07
N VAL A 500 -5.51 -1.94 -8.71
CA VAL A 500 -6.56 -2.06 -7.67
C VAL A 500 -7.65 -3.05 -8.05
N PHE A 501 -7.86 -3.27 -9.34
CA PHE A 501 -8.91 -4.15 -9.87
C PHE A 501 -8.40 -5.51 -10.33
N HIS A 502 -7.20 -5.89 -9.91
CA HIS A 502 -6.64 -7.20 -10.25
C HIS A 502 -7.57 -8.33 -9.76
N ASP A 503 -7.85 -9.31 -10.64
CA ASP A 503 -8.78 -10.44 -10.39
C ASP A 503 -10.15 -10.01 -9.84
N SER A 504 -10.66 -8.85 -10.28
CA SER A 504 -11.98 -8.40 -9.85
C SER A 504 -13.11 -9.18 -10.51
N ALA A 505 -14.08 -9.64 -9.70
CA ALA A 505 -15.34 -10.19 -10.20
C ALA A 505 -16.52 -9.35 -9.69
N SER A 506 -17.36 -8.87 -10.61
CA SER A 506 -18.57 -8.14 -10.24
C SER A 506 -19.67 -9.09 -9.76
N ALA A 507 -20.55 -8.62 -8.87
CA ALA A 507 -21.72 -9.40 -8.41
C ALA A 507 -22.61 -9.88 -9.56
N ARG A 508 -22.66 -9.12 -10.66
CA ARG A 508 -23.43 -9.47 -11.86
C ARG A 508 -22.88 -10.69 -12.59
N SER A 509 -21.56 -10.84 -12.72
CA SER A 509 -20.95 -11.98 -13.40
C SER A 509 -21.24 -13.30 -12.69
N LEU A 510 -21.36 -13.29 -11.36
CA LEU A 510 -21.76 -14.48 -10.58
C LEU A 510 -23.25 -14.80 -10.72
N ALA A 511 -24.13 -13.81 -10.72
CA ALA A 511 -25.56 -14.00 -10.95
C ALA A 511 -25.86 -14.54 -12.36
N ASP A 512 -25.09 -14.15 -13.37
CA ASP A 512 -25.20 -14.65 -14.73
C ASP A 512 -24.60 -16.06 -14.88
N ALA A 513 -23.56 -16.41 -14.13
CA ALA A 513 -23.03 -17.76 -14.04
C ALA A 513 -24.02 -18.73 -13.40
N ASP A 514 -24.72 -18.33 -12.33
CA ASP A 514 -25.78 -19.14 -11.71
C ASP A 514 -26.98 -19.39 -12.67
N LYS A 515 -27.37 -18.37 -13.45
CA LYS A 515 -28.43 -18.53 -14.47
C LYS A 515 -28.04 -19.47 -15.61
N THR A 516 -26.78 -19.60 -15.96
CA THR A 516 -26.29 -20.58 -16.94
C THR A 516 -26.34 -22.00 -16.41
N TYR A 517 -26.17 -22.22 -15.11
CA TYR A 517 -26.34 -23.53 -14.47
C TYR A 517 -27.81 -23.92 -14.29
N GLU A 518 -28.73 -22.98 -14.01
CA GLU A 518 -30.16 -23.26 -13.90
C GLU A 518 -30.81 -23.57 -15.26
N ASN A 519 -30.27 -23.11 -16.39
CA ASN A 519 -30.76 -23.38 -17.74
C ASN A 519 -30.09 -24.57 -18.44
N ALA A 520 -29.20 -25.27 -17.78
CA ALA A 520 -28.68 -26.56 -18.25
C ALA A 520 -29.77 -27.63 -18.05
N ASP A 521 -30.47 -27.97 -19.13
CA ASP A 521 -31.55 -28.95 -19.18
C ASP A 521 -31.05 -30.30 -18.59
N PRO A 522 -31.71 -30.85 -17.54
CA PRO A 522 -31.28 -32.11 -16.93
C PRO A 522 -31.65 -33.36 -17.78
N THR A 523 -31.97 -33.19 -19.06
CA THR A 523 -32.36 -34.28 -19.97
C THR A 523 -31.38 -34.44 -21.14
N MET A 524 -30.10 -34.62 -20.87
CA MET A 524 -29.17 -35.30 -21.80
C MET A 524 -28.40 -36.37 -21.03
N ASP A 525 -29.02 -37.58 -20.98
CA ASP A 525 -28.33 -38.85 -20.80
C ASP A 525 -27.77 -39.34 -22.13
#